data_d6e80e0bbd12306e53499e17d95fe297
#
_entry.id   d6e80e0bbd12306e53499e17d95fe297
#
_cell.length_a   1.000
_cell.length_b   1.000
_cell.length_c   1.000
_cell.angle_alpha   90.00
_cell.angle_beta   90.00
_cell.angle_gamma   90.00
#
_symmetry.space_group_name_H-M   'P 1'
#
loop_
_entity.id
_entity.type
_entity.pdbx_description
1 polymer ?
#
loop_
_entity_poly.entity_id
_entity_poly.type
_entity_poly.pdbx_seq_one_letter_code
_entity_poly.pdbx_strand_id
1 'polypeptide(L)'
;MLKRPIYLDCNATTPLDERVLKTMLAYFTEHFGNPASITHQYGWEAEAAVKKAREILATAINATPEEIIFTSGATEANNLAIKGVAEAYFDKGKHIITVATEHNAVLDPCAYLQNLGFEVTYLPVNTDGIIDITSLQTALREDTILISVMAANNEIGVLQPLAKIGKMCKENSIIFHTDAAQAIGKIPLDVQEMNIDLMSLTAHKIYGPKGIGVIYVRRRHPRVKLAPQIHGGGHERGMRSGTLCTPQIVGFGKAVEIALAEMESEAKRLTNLRQRLWEKLQILENIFINGHPTERLPGNLNISVEGVDGQALLLGLQSLMAVSSGSACTSAKVAPSHVLQALGRSEKLAYASVRFGIGRFNTVEEIDIVAEQAIATIKSLRQASRSEKSKVKSQK
;
A
#
# COMPACT_ATOMS: atom_id res chain seq x y z
N MET A 1 1.47 -0.73 -34.41
CA MET A 1 1.02 -0.87 -33.01
C MET A 1 1.27 0.44 -32.30
N LEU A 2 0.29 1.03 -31.63
CA LEU A 2 0.51 2.18 -30.76
C LEU A 2 1.51 1.75 -29.68
N LYS A 3 2.64 2.45 -29.56
CA LYS A 3 3.63 2.19 -28.52
C LYS A 3 2.98 2.52 -27.18
N ARG A 4 2.91 1.53 -26.24
CA ARG A 4 2.34 1.78 -24.91
C ARG A 4 3.16 2.85 -24.19
N PRO A 5 2.52 3.71 -23.36
CA PRO A 5 3.24 4.64 -22.53
C PRO A 5 4.16 3.91 -21.53
N ILE A 6 5.25 4.57 -21.10
CA ILE A 6 6.15 4.06 -20.07
C ILE A 6 5.37 3.92 -18.77
N TYR A 7 5.35 2.72 -18.17
CA TYR A 7 4.57 2.45 -16.96
C TYR A 7 5.31 2.89 -15.71
N LEU A 8 4.80 3.90 -15.04
CA LEU A 8 5.32 4.48 -13.81
C LEU A 8 4.23 4.60 -12.73
N ASP A 9 3.37 3.59 -12.63
CA ASP A 9 2.30 3.53 -11.63
C ASP A 9 2.34 2.25 -10.79
N CYS A 10 3.57 1.78 -10.47
CA CYS A 10 3.78 0.54 -9.70
C CYS A 10 3.26 0.62 -8.25
N ASN A 11 2.93 1.80 -7.74
CA ASN A 11 2.21 1.94 -6.47
C ASN A 11 0.70 1.64 -6.59
N ALA A 12 0.08 1.79 -7.77
CA ALA A 12 -1.30 1.38 -8.00
C ALA A 12 -1.41 -0.14 -8.20
N THR A 13 -0.62 -0.70 -9.10
CA THR A 13 -0.51 -2.15 -9.33
C THR A 13 0.77 -2.42 -10.11
N THR A 14 1.26 -3.65 -10.08
CA THR A 14 2.40 -4.07 -10.89
C THR A 14 1.98 -5.07 -11.97
N PRO A 15 2.73 -5.18 -13.08
CA PRO A 15 2.56 -6.31 -13.99
C PRO A 15 2.89 -7.61 -13.27
N LEU A 16 2.29 -8.71 -13.70
CA LEU A 16 2.64 -10.04 -13.18
C LEU A 16 4.02 -10.44 -13.71
N ASP A 17 4.92 -10.87 -12.81
CA ASP A 17 6.25 -11.40 -13.19
C ASP A 17 6.07 -12.74 -13.92
N GLU A 18 6.78 -12.92 -15.03
CA GLU A 18 6.70 -14.14 -15.83
C GLU A 18 7.09 -15.41 -15.05
N ARG A 19 8.02 -15.29 -14.10
CA ARG A 19 8.42 -16.39 -13.21
C ARG A 19 7.28 -16.80 -12.28
N VAL A 20 6.48 -15.82 -11.84
CA VAL A 20 5.27 -16.04 -11.05
C VAL A 20 4.19 -16.68 -11.90
N LEU A 21 3.92 -16.13 -13.10
CA LEU A 21 2.93 -16.67 -14.03
C LEU A 21 3.22 -18.15 -14.34
N LYS A 22 4.45 -18.48 -14.71
CA LYS A 22 4.86 -19.86 -15.01
C LYS A 22 4.57 -20.82 -13.85
N THR A 23 4.79 -20.38 -12.62
CA THR A 23 4.51 -21.19 -11.43
C THR A 23 3.03 -21.40 -11.20
N MET A 24 2.17 -20.42 -11.57
CA MET A 24 0.72 -20.49 -11.40
C MET A 24 0.03 -21.42 -12.41
N LEU A 25 0.54 -21.48 -13.65
CA LEU A 25 -0.18 -22.09 -14.79
C LEU A 25 -0.60 -23.53 -14.54
N ALA A 26 0.26 -24.36 -13.99
CA ALA A 26 -0.04 -25.77 -13.70
C ALA A 26 -1.22 -25.97 -12.74
N TYR A 27 -1.46 -25.01 -11.85
CA TYR A 27 -2.56 -25.06 -10.87
C TYR A 27 -3.92 -24.68 -11.42
N PHE A 28 -4.00 -24.20 -12.68
CA PHE A 28 -5.27 -23.99 -13.37
C PHE A 28 -5.72 -25.22 -14.17
N THR A 29 -4.80 -26.09 -14.57
CA THR A 29 -5.08 -27.15 -15.55
C THR A 29 -4.69 -28.56 -15.10
N GLU A 30 -3.56 -28.70 -14.40
CA GLU A 30 -3.00 -30.00 -14.00
C GLU A 30 -3.25 -30.29 -12.52
N HIS A 31 -2.91 -29.34 -11.62
CA HIS A 31 -3.03 -29.44 -10.16
C HIS A 31 -4.24 -28.65 -9.62
N PHE A 32 -5.38 -28.76 -10.29
CA PHE A 32 -6.60 -27.96 -10.03
C PHE A 32 -7.41 -28.40 -8.80
N GLY A 33 -6.93 -29.35 -8.03
CA GLY A 33 -7.64 -29.93 -6.89
C GLY A 33 -8.06 -28.90 -5.83
N ASN A 34 -9.17 -29.20 -5.15
CA ASN A 34 -9.57 -28.40 -3.99
C ASN A 34 -8.69 -28.77 -2.79
N PRO A 35 -7.94 -27.84 -2.19
CA PRO A 35 -7.05 -28.13 -1.06
C PRO A 35 -7.79 -28.62 0.22
N ALA A 36 -9.10 -28.46 0.29
CA ALA A 36 -9.93 -29.02 1.36
C ALA A 36 -10.31 -30.51 1.14
N SER A 37 -10.01 -31.09 -0.01
CA SER A 37 -10.32 -32.50 -0.32
C SER A 37 -9.24 -33.43 0.23
N ILE A 38 -9.57 -34.18 1.28
CA ILE A 38 -8.63 -35.06 2.01
C ILE A 38 -8.59 -36.50 1.49
N THR A 39 -9.45 -36.87 0.55
CA THR A 39 -9.69 -38.26 0.15
C THR A 39 -8.99 -38.71 -1.13
N HIS A 40 -8.30 -37.77 -1.84
CA HIS A 40 -7.67 -38.08 -3.13
C HIS A 40 -6.47 -37.18 -3.42
N GLN A 41 -5.59 -37.66 -4.28
CA GLN A 41 -4.31 -37.03 -4.62
C GLN A 41 -4.44 -35.58 -5.10
N TYR A 42 -5.42 -35.23 -5.92
CA TYR A 42 -5.65 -33.85 -6.39
C TYR A 42 -5.76 -32.85 -5.24
N GLY A 43 -6.48 -33.24 -4.17
CA GLY A 43 -6.61 -32.39 -2.99
C GLY A 43 -5.30 -32.27 -2.21
N TRP A 44 -4.58 -33.37 -2.05
CA TRP A 44 -3.29 -33.39 -1.31
C TRP A 44 -2.23 -32.55 -2.00
N GLU A 45 -2.14 -32.60 -3.33
CA GLU A 45 -1.22 -31.77 -4.13
C GLU A 45 -1.54 -30.28 -3.97
N ALA A 46 -2.80 -29.90 -4.05
CA ALA A 46 -3.25 -28.53 -3.87
C ALA A 46 -3.00 -28.04 -2.43
N GLU A 47 -3.29 -28.88 -1.41
CA GLU A 47 -3.02 -28.58 0.01
C GLU A 47 -1.51 -28.38 0.26
N ALA A 48 -0.67 -29.25 -0.27
CA ALA A 48 0.78 -29.15 -0.15
C ALA A 48 1.32 -27.83 -0.76
N ALA A 49 0.77 -27.42 -1.90
CA ALA A 49 1.14 -26.17 -2.55
C ALA A 49 0.71 -24.94 -1.73
N VAL A 50 -0.50 -24.94 -1.19
CA VAL A 50 -0.99 -23.89 -0.29
C VAL A 50 -0.14 -23.82 0.98
N LYS A 51 0.20 -24.96 1.58
CA LYS A 51 1.04 -25.03 2.77
C LYS A 51 2.42 -24.43 2.52
N LYS A 52 3.08 -24.80 1.40
CA LYS A 52 4.37 -24.23 1.02
C LYS A 52 4.33 -22.72 0.82
N ALA A 53 3.31 -22.22 0.13
CA ALA A 53 3.15 -20.76 -0.05
C ALA A 53 2.92 -20.03 1.29
N ARG A 54 2.17 -20.65 2.21
CA ARG A 54 1.94 -20.13 3.56
C ARG A 54 3.25 -20.08 4.38
N GLU A 55 4.09 -21.11 4.27
CA GLU A 55 5.43 -21.16 4.90
C GLU A 55 6.35 -20.04 4.39
N ILE A 56 6.37 -19.80 3.07
CA ILE A 56 7.15 -18.71 2.45
C ILE A 56 6.70 -17.35 2.99
N LEU A 57 5.39 -17.11 3.01
CA LEU A 57 4.81 -15.86 3.53
C LEU A 57 5.11 -15.65 5.01
N ALA A 58 5.01 -16.69 5.82
CA ALA A 58 5.33 -16.64 7.24
C ALA A 58 6.81 -16.31 7.47
N THR A 59 7.70 -17.01 6.78
CA THR A 59 9.14 -16.75 6.87
C THR A 59 9.50 -15.33 6.47
N ALA A 60 8.82 -14.77 5.47
CA ALA A 60 9.06 -13.42 4.96
C ALA A 60 8.89 -12.30 5.99
N ILE A 61 8.11 -12.54 7.04
CA ILE A 61 7.78 -11.56 8.07
C ILE A 61 8.14 -12.03 9.49
N ASN A 62 8.93 -13.12 9.61
CA ASN A 62 9.29 -13.77 10.89
C ASN A 62 8.06 -14.21 11.71
N ALA A 63 7.08 -14.83 11.03
CA ALA A 63 5.87 -15.41 11.61
C ALA A 63 5.87 -16.95 11.50
N THR A 64 4.86 -17.59 12.10
CA THR A 64 4.58 -19.02 11.88
C THR A 64 3.49 -19.21 10.81
N PRO A 65 3.47 -20.35 10.10
CA PRO A 65 2.44 -20.62 9.08
C PRO A 65 1.00 -20.57 9.62
N GLU A 66 0.82 -20.87 10.91
CA GLU A 66 -0.48 -20.82 11.57
C GLU A 66 -1.03 -19.40 11.73
N GLU A 67 -0.19 -18.39 11.63
CA GLU A 67 -0.52 -16.97 11.77
C GLU A 67 -0.88 -16.30 10.43
N ILE A 68 -0.74 -17.03 9.33
CA ILE A 68 -1.05 -16.55 7.98
C ILE A 68 -2.46 -16.98 7.59
N ILE A 69 -3.30 -16.02 7.20
CA ILE A 69 -4.70 -16.21 6.78
C ILE A 69 -4.85 -15.59 5.38
N PHE A 70 -5.22 -16.39 4.40
CA PHE A 70 -5.43 -15.91 3.03
C PHE A 70 -6.74 -15.13 2.90
N THR A 71 -6.67 -14.03 2.16
CA THR A 71 -7.78 -13.12 1.83
C THR A 71 -7.78 -12.80 0.33
N SER A 72 -8.77 -12.08 -0.17
CA SER A 72 -8.81 -11.66 -1.58
C SER A 72 -7.90 -10.46 -1.90
N GLY A 73 -7.29 -9.84 -0.89
CA GLY A 73 -6.43 -8.67 -1.04
C GLY A 73 -6.31 -7.87 0.26
N ALA A 74 -5.51 -6.80 0.25
CA ALA A 74 -5.31 -5.96 1.43
C ALA A 74 -6.61 -5.31 1.92
N THR A 75 -7.54 -4.96 1.04
CA THR A 75 -8.83 -4.37 1.45
C THR A 75 -9.62 -5.33 2.33
N GLU A 76 -9.74 -6.61 1.97
CA GLU A 76 -10.37 -7.62 2.81
C GLU A 76 -9.58 -7.83 4.10
N ALA A 77 -8.25 -7.91 4.02
CA ALA A 77 -7.38 -8.08 5.19
C ALA A 77 -7.53 -6.93 6.20
N ASN A 78 -7.56 -5.68 5.74
CA ASN A 78 -7.79 -4.49 6.58
C ASN A 78 -9.18 -4.51 7.22
N ASN A 79 -10.23 -4.86 6.46
CA ASN A 79 -11.58 -4.99 7.01
C ASN A 79 -11.64 -6.08 8.09
N LEU A 80 -11.01 -7.24 7.86
CA LEU A 80 -10.96 -8.34 8.83
C LEU A 80 -10.17 -7.93 10.08
N ALA A 81 -9.06 -7.20 9.93
CA ALA A 81 -8.30 -6.67 11.06
C ALA A 81 -9.14 -5.70 11.89
N ILE A 82 -9.63 -4.62 11.28
CA ILE A 82 -10.25 -3.49 11.98
C ILE A 82 -11.61 -3.90 12.55
N LYS A 83 -12.50 -4.42 11.71
CA LYS A 83 -13.85 -4.83 12.13
C LYS A 83 -13.82 -6.08 13.00
N GLY A 84 -12.95 -7.04 12.66
CA GLY A 84 -12.80 -8.28 13.43
C GLY A 84 -12.27 -8.04 14.84
N VAL A 85 -11.36 -7.07 15.05
CA VAL A 85 -10.94 -6.62 16.39
C VAL A 85 -12.08 -5.90 17.10
N ALA A 86 -12.71 -4.93 16.44
CA ALA A 86 -13.79 -4.15 17.03
C ALA A 86 -14.91 -5.04 17.59
N GLU A 87 -15.32 -6.06 16.85
CA GLU A 87 -16.34 -7.02 17.29
C GLU A 87 -15.83 -7.97 18.39
N ALA A 88 -14.60 -8.49 18.24
CA ALA A 88 -14.05 -9.48 19.20
C ALA A 88 -13.66 -8.87 20.55
N TYR A 89 -13.41 -7.57 20.60
CA TYR A 89 -12.96 -6.84 21.80
C TYR A 89 -13.96 -5.76 22.25
N PHE A 90 -15.20 -5.84 21.78
CA PHE A 90 -16.26 -4.87 22.08
C PHE A 90 -16.43 -4.58 23.57
N ASP A 91 -16.35 -5.63 24.42
CA ASP A 91 -16.48 -5.51 25.87
C ASP A 91 -15.24 -4.91 26.56
N LYS A 92 -14.11 -4.80 25.84
CA LYS A 92 -12.87 -4.21 26.38
C LYS A 92 -12.76 -2.72 26.14
N GLY A 93 -13.39 -2.23 25.07
CA GLY A 93 -13.36 -0.83 24.72
C GLY A 93 -13.89 -0.56 23.33
N LYS A 94 -14.02 0.73 22.99
CA LYS A 94 -14.59 1.18 21.71
C LYS A 94 -13.76 2.26 21.06
N HIS A 95 -12.54 2.47 21.50
CA HIS A 95 -11.65 3.47 20.91
C HIS A 95 -10.63 2.84 19.98
N ILE A 96 -10.49 3.41 18.80
CA ILE A 96 -9.54 3.04 17.74
C ILE A 96 -8.71 4.26 17.37
N ILE A 97 -7.41 4.08 17.20
CA ILE A 97 -6.51 5.13 16.71
C ILE A 97 -6.00 4.72 15.34
N THR A 98 -6.06 5.65 14.38
CA THR A 98 -5.49 5.48 13.04
C THR A 98 -4.87 6.81 12.56
N VAL A 99 -4.34 6.86 11.34
CA VAL A 99 -3.67 8.04 10.80
C VAL A 99 -4.49 8.66 9.67
N ALA A 100 -4.53 9.98 9.61
CA ALA A 100 -5.29 10.71 8.57
C ALA A 100 -4.80 10.42 7.12
N THR A 101 -3.59 9.86 6.97
CA THR A 101 -3.01 9.51 5.66
C THR A 101 -3.17 8.05 5.26
N GLU A 102 -4.00 7.29 5.97
CA GLU A 102 -4.28 5.89 5.64
C GLU A 102 -4.98 5.74 4.28
N HIS A 103 -4.88 4.54 3.72
CA HIS A 103 -5.68 4.16 2.56
C HIS A 103 -7.17 4.02 2.94
N ASN A 104 -8.09 4.26 2.00
CA ASN A 104 -9.53 4.12 2.23
C ASN A 104 -9.94 2.74 2.76
N ALA A 105 -9.18 1.69 2.43
CA ALA A 105 -9.39 0.35 2.99
C ALA A 105 -9.21 0.27 4.53
N VAL A 106 -8.64 1.31 5.16
CA VAL A 106 -8.54 1.51 6.60
C VAL A 106 -9.51 2.59 7.07
N LEU A 107 -9.57 3.73 6.37
CA LEU A 107 -10.43 4.87 6.75
C LEU A 107 -11.92 4.51 6.69
N ASP A 108 -12.37 3.83 5.63
CA ASP A 108 -13.78 3.49 5.45
C ASP A 108 -14.28 2.47 6.51
N PRO A 109 -13.55 1.38 6.85
CA PRO A 109 -13.92 0.53 7.99
C PRO A 109 -13.95 1.27 9.33
N CYS A 110 -13.03 2.21 9.57
CA CYS A 110 -13.06 3.05 10.76
C CYS A 110 -14.31 3.95 10.79
N ALA A 111 -14.63 4.62 9.68
CA ALA A 111 -15.84 5.44 9.56
C ALA A 111 -17.13 4.60 9.72
N TYR A 112 -17.14 3.38 9.17
CA TYR A 112 -18.25 2.44 9.39
C TYR A 112 -18.43 2.12 10.89
N LEU A 113 -17.36 1.85 11.63
CA LEU A 113 -17.41 1.56 13.06
C LEU A 113 -17.87 2.77 13.88
N GLN A 114 -17.55 4.01 13.48
CA GLN A 114 -18.10 5.22 14.12
C GLN A 114 -19.64 5.24 14.07
N ASN A 115 -20.25 4.82 12.93
CA ASN A 115 -21.71 4.70 12.83
C ASN A 115 -22.29 3.62 13.76
N LEU A 116 -21.46 2.69 14.25
CA LEU A 116 -21.83 1.66 15.23
C LEU A 116 -21.49 2.03 16.68
N GLY A 117 -21.08 3.28 16.93
CA GLY A 117 -20.82 3.81 18.27
C GLY A 117 -19.39 3.57 18.77
N PHE A 118 -18.44 3.27 17.89
CA PHE A 118 -17.01 3.36 18.20
C PHE A 118 -16.51 4.79 18.09
N GLU A 119 -15.48 5.12 18.84
CA GLU A 119 -14.75 6.37 18.69
C GLU A 119 -13.45 6.13 17.94
N VAL A 120 -13.15 6.98 16.96
CA VAL A 120 -11.94 6.89 16.15
C VAL A 120 -11.15 8.18 16.22
N THR A 121 -9.91 8.09 16.68
CA THR A 121 -8.94 9.20 16.62
C THR A 121 -8.10 9.07 15.35
N TYR A 122 -8.19 10.08 14.48
CA TYR A 122 -7.35 10.20 13.27
C TYR A 122 -6.14 11.09 13.58
N LEU A 123 -4.98 10.49 13.79
CA LEU A 123 -3.76 11.24 14.10
C LEU A 123 -3.30 12.04 12.87
N PRO A 124 -2.90 13.31 13.07
CA PRO A 124 -2.23 14.06 12.02
C PRO A 124 -0.81 13.52 11.78
N VAL A 125 -0.24 13.92 10.66
CA VAL A 125 1.18 13.72 10.34
C VAL A 125 1.89 15.09 10.26
N ASN A 126 3.21 15.09 10.38
CA ASN A 126 4.02 16.27 10.10
C ASN A 126 4.11 16.54 8.58
N THR A 127 4.77 17.62 8.18
CA THR A 127 4.95 18.01 6.77
C THR A 127 5.71 16.97 5.94
N ASP A 128 6.44 16.07 6.60
CA ASP A 128 7.15 14.95 5.98
C ASP A 128 6.28 13.69 5.85
N GLY A 129 5.07 13.70 6.42
CA GLY A 129 4.12 12.58 6.35
C GLY A 129 4.36 11.52 7.43
N ILE A 130 5.15 11.80 8.46
CA ILE A 130 5.46 10.90 9.58
C ILE A 130 4.58 11.28 10.77
N ILE A 131 4.05 10.28 11.50
CA ILE A 131 3.33 10.51 12.74
C ILE A 131 4.27 10.98 13.85
N ASP A 132 3.77 11.82 14.75
CA ASP A 132 4.46 12.14 15.99
C ASP A 132 4.09 11.11 17.07
N ILE A 133 5.11 10.44 17.61
CA ILE A 133 4.96 9.41 18.66
C ILE A 133 4.39 10.00 19.94
N THR A 134 4.71 11.26 20.27
CA THR A 134 4.17 11.94 21.44
C THR A 134 2.66 12.20 21.31
N SER A 135 2.23 12.59 20.11
CA SER A 135 0.80 12.75 19.79
C SER A 135 0.06 11.42 19.87
N LEU A 136 0.67 10.32 19.38
CA LEU A 136 0.09 8.98 19.55
C LEU A 136 -0.05 8.61 21.03
N GLN A 137 0.98 8.84 21.84
CA GLN A 137 0.94 8.54 23.26
C GLN A 137 -0.15 9.34 24.00
N THR A 138 -0.32 10.61 23.64
CA THR A 138 -1.35 11.48 24.24
C THR A 138 -2.77 11.05 23.86
N ALA A 139 -2.93 10.43 22.68
CA ALA A 139 -4.22 9.96 22.20
C ALA A 139 -4.67 8.62 22.83
N LEU A 140 -3.79 7.93 23.58
CA LEU A 140 -4.14 6.67 24.23
C LEU A 140 -5.20 6.90 25.32
N ARG A 141 -6.16 5.97 25.38
CA ARG A 141 -7.23 5.95 26.38
C ARG A 141 -7.31 4.53 27.00
N GLU A 142 -7.93 4.42 28.16
CA GLU A 142 -8.16 3.12 28.82
C GLU A 142 -8.99 2.16 27.96
N ASP A 143 -9.90 2.69 27.14
CA ASP A 143 -10.78 1.93 26.24
C ASP A 143 -10.20 1.82 24.81
N THR A 144 -8.93 2.14 24.58
CA THR A 144 -8.27 1.95 23.27
C THR A 144 -7.98 0.47 23.04
N ILE A 145 -8.59 -0.12 22.00
CA ILE A 145 -8.43 -1.54 21.67
C ILE A 145 -7.53 -1.80 20.47
N LEU A 146 -7.38 -0.82 19.60
CA LEU A 146 -6.65 -0.98 18.33
C LEU A 146 -5.93 0.31 17.94
N ILE A 147 -4.68 0.15 17.50
CA ILE A 147 -3.93 1.16 16.78
C ILE A 147 -3.64 0.59 15.39
N SER A 148 -4.05 1.32 14.34
CA SER A 148 -3.83 0.93 12.94
C SER A 148 -3.03 2.00 12.22
N VAL A 149 -1.79 1.68 11.82
CA VAL A 149 -0.88 2.60 11.12
C VAL A 149 -0.21 1.88 9.96
N MET A 150 -0.35 2.40 8.74
CA MET A 150 0.24 1.81 7.55
C MET A 150 1.78 1.79 7.63
N ALA A 151 2.40 0.76 7.08
CA ALA A 151 3.86 0.64 7.06
C ALA A 151 4.51 1.64 6.10
N ALA A 152 3.89 1.84 4.95
CA ALA A 152 4.35 2.73 3.90
C ALA A 152 3.17 3.35 3.15
N ASN A 153 3.19 4.66 2.96
CA ASN A 153 2.10 5.36 2.28
C ASN A 153 2.13 5.10 0.77
N ASN A 154 0.98 4.81 0.19
CA ASN A 154 0.81 4.49 -1.23
C ASN A 154 0.96 5.70 -2.18
N GLU A 155 0.78 6.92 -1.69
CA GLU A 155 0.87 8.15 -2.49
C GLU A 155 2.27 8.77 -2.41
N ILE A 156 2.74 9.04 -1.21
CA ILE A 156 4.00 9.75 -0.96
C ILE A 156 5.18 8.82 -0.64
N GLY A 157 4.92 7.53 -0.45
CA GLY A 157 5.95 6.52 -0.19
C GLY A 157 6.52 6.50 1.23
N VAL A 158 6.16 7.43 2.10
CA VAL A 158 6.75 7.62 3.42
C VAL A 158 6.55 6.41 4.32
N LEU A 159 7.61 6.03 5.03
CA LEU A 159 7.63 4.93 5.99
C LEU A 159 7.27 5.44 7.39
N GLN A 160 6.48 4.65 8.12
CA GLN A 160 6.14 4.95 9.51
C GLN A 160 7.05 4.21 10.49
N PRO A 161 7.28 4.73 11.69
CA PRO A 161 8.20 4.17 12.69
C PRO A 161 7.58 2.97 13.44
N LEU A 162 7.29 1.85 12.72
CA LEU A 162 6.51 0.72 13.23
C LEU A 162 7.05 0.13 14.53
N ALA A 163 8.37 -0.03 14.68
CA ALA A 163 8.97 -0.59 15.88
C ALA A 163 8.69 0.27 17.13
N LYS A 164 8.69 1.60 16.98
CA LYS A 164 8.35 2.51 18.09
C LYS A 164 6.86 2.42 18.45
N ILE A 165 6.00 2.35 17.44
CA ILE A 165 4.55 2.19 17.61
C ILE A 165 4.25 0.86 18.28
N GLY A 166 4.79 -0.24 17.78
CA GLY A 166 4.55 -1.58 18.31
C GLY A 166 5.07 -1.76 19.75
N LYS A 167 6.20 -1.12 20.09
CA LYS A 167 6.67 -1.07 21.47
C LYS A 167 5.64 -0.41 22.38
N MET A 168 5.13 0.76 21.98
CA MET A 168 4.11 1.48 22.75
C MET A 168 2.81 0.68 22.89
N CYS A 169 2.35 0.05 21.81
CA CYS A 169 1.16 -0.80 21.82
C CYS A 169 1.31 -1.96 22.82
N LYS A 170 2.46 -2.65 22.79
CA LYS A 170 2.77 -3.77 23.68
C LYS A 170 2.79 -3.32 25.15
N GLU A 171 3.42 -2.19 25.47
CA GLU A 171 3.50 -1.63 26.83
C GLU A 171 2.11 -1.28 27.40
N ASN A 172 1.15 -0.91 26.51
CA ASN A 172 -0.22 -0.54 26.88
C ASN A 172 -1.24 -1.66 26.63
N SER A 173 -0.82 -2.87 26.23
CA SER A 173 -1.69 -4.01 25.93
C SER A 173 -2.77 -3.71 24.86
N ILE A 174 -2.44 -2.85 23.88
CA ILE A 174 -3.27 -2.46 22.75
C ILE A 174 -2.86 -3.27 21.52
N ILE A 175 -3.83 -3.73 20.72
CA ILE A 175 -3.55 -4.45 19.48
C ILE A 175 -2.96 -3.50 18.44
N PHE A 176 -1.85 -3.89 17.83
CA PHE A 176 -1.21 -3.15 16.75
C PHE A 176 -1.45 -3.80 15.38
N HIS A 177 -2.14 -3.09 14.51
CA HIS A 177 -2.34 -3.42 13.09
C HIS A 177 -1.51 -2.51 12.19
N THR A 178 -0.95 -3.07 11.12
CA THR A 178 -0.32 -2.30 10.04
C THR A 178 -0.81 -2.76 8.66
N ASP A 179 -1.22 -1.81 7.83
CA ASP A 179 -1.35 -2.03 6.39
C ASP A 179 0.03 -2.01 5.75
N ALA A 180 0.55 -3.19 5.42
CA ALA A 180 1.85 -3.36 4.77
C ALA A 180 1.75 -3.69 3.28
N ALA A 181 0.61 -3.37 2.62
CA ALA A 181 0.39 -3.62 1.20
C ALA A 181 1.47 -3.02 0.31
N GLN A 182 2.02 -1.86 0.67
CA GLN A 182 3.10 -1.20 -0.07
C GLN A 182 4.50 -1.64 0.38
N ALA A 183 4.63 -2.30 1.53
CA ALA A 183 5.90 -2.53 2.22
C ALA A 183 6.50 -3.93 1.96
N ILE A 184 5.66 -4.98 1.92
CA ILE A 184 6.13 -6.36 1.73
C ILE A 184 7.03 -6.48 0.49
N GLY A 185 8.19 -7.13 0.65
CA GLY A 185 9.16 -7.34 -0.42
C GLY A 185 9.86 -6.08 -0.94
N LYS A 186 9.66 -4.90 -0.32
CA LYS A 186 10.33 -3.64 -0.66
C LYS A 186 11.17 -3.09 0.48
N ILE A 187 10.80 -3.40 1.72
CA ILE A 187 11.53 -3.08 2.94
C ILE A 187 11.48 -4.30 3.87
N PRO A 188 12.45 -4.45 4.80
CA PRO A 188 12.40 -5.50 5.81
C PRO A 188 11.17 -5.35 6.72
N LEU A 189 10.50 -6.46 6.99
CA LEU A 189 9.38 -6.55 7.92
C LEU A 189 9.61 -7.73 8.86
N ASP A 190 9.59 -7.47 10.17
CA ASP A 190 9.69 -8.49 11.21
C ASP A 190 8.61 -8.24 12.26
N VAL A 191 7.59 -9.11 12.29
CA VAL A 191 6.44 -8.93 13.21
C VAL A 191 6.81 -9.14 14.67
N GLN A 192 7.91 -9.84 14.96
CA GLN A 192 8.37 -10.06 16.34
C GLN A 192 9.14 -8.84 16.83
N GLU A 193 10.12 -8.38 16.07
CA GLU A 193 10.94 -7.21 16.41
C GLU A 193 10.08 -5.94 16.48
N MET A 194 9.17 -5.75 15.52
CA MET A 194 8.29 -4.59 15.46
C MET A 194 7.06 -4.70 16.36
N ASN A 195 6.88 -5.81 17.12
CA ASN A 195 5.71 -6.09 17.96
C ASN A 195 4.36 -5.87 17.26
N ILE A 196 4.25 -6.33 16.00
CA ILE A 196 3.03 -6.21 15.21
C ILE A 196 2.12 -7.39 15.53
N ASP A 197 0.84 -7.14 15.80
CA ASP A 197 -0.17 -8.15 16.12
C ASP A 197 -1.00 -8.57 14.90
N LEU A 198 -1.22 -7.64 13.97
CA LEU A 198 -1.95 -7.82 12.72
C LEU A 198 -1.23 -7.12 11.58
N MET A 199 -1.09 -7.77 10.43
CA MET A 199 -0.47 -7.16 9.24
C MET A 199 -1.22 -7.55 7.98
N SER A 200 -1.64 -6.57 7.19
CA SER A 200 -2.33 -6.78 5.91
C SER A 200 -1.35 -6.72 4.74
N LEU A 201 -1.41 -7.72 3.85
CA LEU A 201 -0.51 -7.89 2.71
C LEU A 201 -1.29 -8.14 1.42
N THR A 202 -0.68 -7.83 0.27
CA THR A 202 -1.25 -8.14 -1.06
C THR A 202 -0.18 -8.48 -2.09
N ALA A 203 -0.50 -9.37 -3.01
CA ALA A 203 0.46 -9.84 -4.01
C ALA A 203 0.70 -8.84 -5.15
N HIS A 204 -0.34 -8.13 -5.59
CA HIS A 204 -0.28 -7.32 -6.82
C HIS A 204 0.57 -6.04 -6.72
N LYS A 205 1.15 -5.76 -5.57
CA LYS A 205 2.11 -4.66 -5.34
C LYS A 205 3.57 -5.11 -5.43
N ILE A 206 3.80 -6.43 -5.57
CA ILE A 206 5.12 -7.06 -5.65
C ILE A 206 5.20 -8.04 -6.84
N TYR A 207 4.57 -7.70 -7.95
CA TYR A 207 4.58 -8.49 -9.20
C TYR A 207 3.92 -9.85 -9.08
N GLY A 208 3.06 -10.04 -8.09
CA GLY A 208 2.16 -11.17 -7.90
C GLY A 208 0.78 -10.95 -8.51
N PRO A 209 -0.10 -11.96 -8.45
CA PRO A 209 -1.45 -11.88 -9.02
C PRO A 209 -2.36 -10.92 -8.22
N LYS A 210 -3.32 -10.30 -8.92
CA LYS A 210 -4.45 -9.60 -8.30
C LYS A 210 -5.42 -10.60 -7.70
N GLY A 211 -6.22 -10.18 -6.73
CA GLY A 211 -7.27 -11.02 -6.14
C GLY A 211 -6.79 -11.97 -5.05
N ILE A 212 -5.59 -11.75 -4.52
CA ILE A 212 -5.04 -12.49 -3.37
C ILE A 212 -4.29 -11.55 -2.42
N GLY A 213 -4.52 -11.73 -1.13
CA GLY A 213 -3.83 -11.09 -0.04
C GLY A 213 -3.69 -12.01 1.16
N VAL A 214 -3.16 -11.48 2.22
CA VAL A 214 -2.96 -12.17 3.49
C VAL A 214 -3.21 -11.20 4.63
N ILE A 215 -3.80 -11.71 5.71
CA ILE A 215 -3.64 -11.10 7.03
C ILE A 215 -2.78 -12.01 7.90
N TYR A 216 -1.73 -11.45 8.49
CA TYR A 216 -1.00 -12.04 9.61
C TYR A 216 -1.82 -11.77 10.89
N VAL A 217 -2.00 -12.80 11.71
CA VAL A 217 -2.72 -12.73 12.99
C VAL A 217 -1.88 -13.39 14.07
N ARG A 218 -1.34 -12.61 15.00
CA ARG A 218 -0.52 -13.11 16.11
C ARG A 218 -1.29 -14.13 16.97
N ARG A 219 -0.70 -15.30 17.19
CA ARG A 219 -1.34 -16.39 17.93
C ARG A 219 -0.77 -16.64 19.33
N ARG A 220 0.36 -16.02 19.66
CA ARG A 220 1.03 -16.20 20.96
C ARG A 220 1.58 -14.87 21.46
N HIS A 221 1.36 -14.58 22.73
CA HIS A 221 1.97 -13.46 23.46
C HIS A 221 1.79 -12.06 22.84
N PRO A 222 0.54 -11.57 22.67
CA PRO A 222 -0.77 -12.12 23.02
C PRO A 222 -1.34 -12.99 21.91
N ARG A 223 -2.43 -13.74 22.20
CA ARG A 223 -3.25 -14.36 21.17
C ARG A 223 -4.34 -13.37 20.74
N VAL A 224 -4.24 -12.86 19.53
CA VAL A 224 -5.28 -12.01 18.95
C VAL A 224 -6.47 -12.84 18.50
N LYS A 225 -7.67 -12.35 18.79
CA LYS A 225 -8.93 -12.91 18.32
C LYS A 225 -9.54 -11.98 17.27
N LEU A 226 -10.10 -12.54 16.22
CA LEU A 226 -10.85 -11.81 15.21
C LEU A 226 -12.23 -12.40 15.04
N ALA A 227 -13.26 -11.57 15.00
CA ALA A 227 -14.57 -11.97 14.52
C ALA A 227 -14.50 -12.13 12.99
N PRO A 228 -14.94 -13.27 12.42
CA PRO A 228 -14.90 -13.48 10.98
C PRO A 228 -15.85 -12.53 10.26
N GLN A 229 -15.40 -11.95 9.16
CA GLN A 229 -16.21 -11.05 8.33
C GLN A 229 -16.84 -11.77 7.12
N ILE A 230 -16.35 -12.97 6.80
CA ILE A 230 -16.89 -13.84 5.75
C ILE A 230 -17.17 -15.21 6.38
N HIS A 231 -18.45 -15.53 6.48
CA HIS A 231 -18.94 -16.80 7.07
C HIS A 231 -19.10 -17.88 6.00
N GLY A 232 -19.03 -19.17 6.40
CA GLY A 232 -19.19 -20.34 5.52
C GLY A 232 -18.50 -21.58 6.07
N GLY A 233 -17.79 -22.32 5.24
CA GLY A 233 -17.22 -23.65 5.55
C GLY A 233 -16.07 -23.71 6.56
N GLY A 234 -15.80 -22.65 7.32
CA GLY A 234 -14.78 -22.65 8.38
C GLY A 234 -13.33 -22.70 7.92
N HIS A 235 -13.06 -22.37 6.65
CA HIS A 235 -11.70 -22.30 6.12
C HIS A 235 -10.85 -21.27 6.88
N GLU A 236 -9.55 -21.31 6.67
CA GLU A 236 -8.62 -20.40 7.32
C GLU A 236 -8.83 -20.31 8.85
N ARG A 237 -8.99 -21.48 9.48
CA ARG A 237 -9.20 -21.65 10.93
C ARG A 237 -10.44 -20.92 11.47
N GLY A 238 -11.47 -20.80 10.64
CA GLY A 238 -12.72 -20.12 10.98
C GLY A 238 -12.68 -18.60 10.87
N MET A 239 -11.53 -18.01 10.54
CA MET A 239 -11.39 -16.56 10.43
C MET A 239 -11.81 -16.02 9.04
N ARG A 240 -11.70 -16.84 7.99
CA ARG A 240 -12.11 -16.47 6.64
C ARG A 240 -12.58 -17.67 5.84
N SER A 241 -13.84 -17.76 5.58
CA SER A 241 -14.45 -18.87 4.85
C SER A 241 -14.38 -18.66 3.33
N GLY A 242 -14.35 -19.75 2.58
CA GLY A 242 -14.32 -19.78 1.11
C GLY A 242 -13.19 -20.67 0.60
N THR A 243 -13.46 -21.40 -0.48
CA THR A 243 -12.47 -22.27 -1.14
C THR A 243 -11.21 -21.47 -1.49
N LEU A 244 -10.06 -22.00 -1.12
CA LEU A 244 -8.77 -21.34 -1.39
C LEU A 244 -8.43 -21.39 -2.88
N CYS A 245 -8.02 -20.26 -3.42
CA CYS A 245 -7.58 -20.14 -4.81
C CYS A 245 -6.11 -20.54 -4.93
N THR A 246 -5.85 -21.85 -5.04
CA THR A 246 -4.50 -22.42 -5.10
C THR A 246 -3.57 -21.73 -6.09
N PRO A 247 -3.96 -21.44 -7.36
CA PRO A 247 -3.08 -20.76 -8.32
C PRO A 247 -2.60 -19.39 -7.84
N GLN A 248 -3.51 -18.57 -7.28
CA GLN A 248 -3.16 -17.24 -6.78
C GLN A 248 -2.33 -17.29 -5.51
N ILE A 249 -2.60 -18.23 -4.61
CA ILE A 249 -1.82 -18.46 -3.39
C ILE A 249 -0.38 -18.83 -3.73
N VAL A 250 -0.19 -19.78 -4.64
CA VAL A 250 1.14 -20.20 -5.13
C VAL A 250 1.85 -19.03 -5.81
N GLY A 251 1.12 -18.26 -6.63
CA GLY A 251 1.64 -17.04 -7.24
C GLY A 251 2.09 -16.00 -6.22
N PHE A 252 1.34 -15.80 -5.13
CA PHE A 252 1.74 -14.90 -4.06
C PHE A 252 3.01 -15.39 -3.35
N GLY A 253 3.06 -16.67 -2.97
CA GLY A 253 4.28 -17.25 -2.39
C GLY A 253 5.51 -17.06 -3.28
N LYS A 254 5.37 -17.30 -4.60
CA LYS A 254 6.46 -17.10 -5.55
C LYS A 254 6.86 -15.63 -5.73
N ALA A 255 5.91 -14.72 -5.72
CA ALA A 255 6.19 -13.29 -5.78
C ALA A 255 6.97 -12.80 -4.56
N VAL A 256 6.62 -13.28 -3.36
CA VAL A 256 7.35 -12.97 -2.12
C VAL A 256 8.76 -13.57 -2.14
N GLU A 257 8.91 -14.82 -2.55
CA GLU A 257 10.24 -15.48 -2.67
C GLU A 257 11.20 -14.67 -3.56
N ILE A 258 10.71 -14.24 -4.75
CA ILE A 258 11.49 -13.40 -5.67
C ILE A 258 11.78 -12.04 -5.06
N ALA A 259 10.78 -11.39 -4.47
CA ALA A 259 10.92 -10.06 -3.90
C ALA A 259 11.93 -10.03 -2.75
N LEU A 260 11.97 -11.05 -1.89
CA LEU A 260 12.96 -11.15 -0.81
C LEU A 260 14.38 -11.40 -1.34
N ALA A 261 14.53 -12.30 -2.33
CA ALA A 261 15.82 -12.58 -2.91
C ALA A 261 16.45 -11.38 -3.63
N GLU A 262 15.61 -10.50 -4.21
CA GLU A 262 16.03 -9.34 -4.98
C GLU A 262 15.91 -8.01 -4.20
N MET A 263 15.39 -7.99 -2.97
CA MET A 263 14.97 -6.80 -2.24
C MET A 263 16.08 -5.75 -2.13
N GLU A 264 17.26 -6.12 -1.66
CA GLU A 264 18.37 -5.18 -1.45
C GLU A 264 18.87 -4.58 -2.78
N SER A 265 19.10 -5.42 -3.78
CA SER A 265 19.57 -4.99 -5.10
C SER A 265 18.51 -4.15 -5.83
N GLU A 266 17.24 -4.54 -5.76
CA GLU A 266 16.12 -3.79 -6.35
C GLU A 266 15.92 -2.46 -5.63
N ALA A 267 15.97 -2.42 -4.29
CA ALA A 267 15.86 -1.18 -3.52
C ALA A 267 16.95 -0.17 -3.89
N LYS A 268 18.21 -0.60 -4.00
CA LYS A 268 19.33 0.24 -4.42
C LYS A 268 19.12 0.77 -5.83
N ARG A 269 18.74 -0.09 -6.77
CA ARG A 269 18.50 0.28 -8.17
C ARG A 269 17.35 1.27 -8.31
N LEU A 270 16.21 1.02 -7.65
CA LEU A 270 15.03 1.88 -7.70
C LEU A 270 15.29 3.23 -7.03
N THR A 271 16.06 3.27 -5.95
CA THR A 271 16.50 4.51 -5.32
C THR A 271 17.33 5.36 -6.28
N ASN A 272 18.27 4.75 -7.01
CA ASN A 272 19.07 5.46 -8.01
C ASN A 272 18.20 5.99 -9.16
N LEU A 273 17.24 5.23 -9.68
CA LEU A 273 16.31 5.68 -10.71
C LEU A 273 15.44 6.84 -10.23
N ARG A 274 14.90 6.74 -9.01
CA ARG A 274 14.11 7.81 -8.38
C ARG A 274 14.94 9.08 -8.21
N GLN A 275 16.16 8.95 -7.68
CA GLN A 275 17.06 10.08 -7.48
C GLN A 275 17.41 10.75 -8.80
N ARG A 276 17.73 9.96 -9.85
CA ARG A 276 18.01 10.48 -11.20
C ARG A 276 16.81 11.28 -11.75
N LEU A 277 15.59 10.75 -11.58
CA LEU A 277 14.38 11.47 -12.01
C LEU A 277 14.24 12.80 -11.26
N TRP A 278 14.38 12.76 -9.93
CA TRP A 278 14.27 13.95 -9.10
C TRP A 278 15.31 15.01 -9.43
N GLU A 279 16.58 14.65 -9.56
CA GLU A 279 17.68 15.56 -9.92
C GLU A 279 17.43 16.27 -11.26
N LYS A 280 16.94 15.52 -12.27
CA LYS A 280 16.60 16.14 -13.56
C LYS A 280 15.41 17.10 -13.45
N LEU A 281 14.40 16.76 -12.65
CA LEU A 281 13.22 17.62 -12.47
C LEU A 281 13.54 18.91 -11.71
N GLN A 282 14.56 18.92 -10.85
CA GLN A 282 14.97 20.09 -10.06
C GLN A 282 15.44 21.30 -10.90
N ILE A 283 15.66 21.14 -12.21
CA ILE A 283 15.88 22.28 -13.13
C ILE A 283 14.64 23.20 -13.21
N LEU A 284 13.47 22.70 -12.83
CA LEU A 284 12.25 23.47 -12.78
C LEU A 284 12.15 24.18 -11.42
N GLU A 285 11.87 25.47 -11.44
CA GLU A 285 11.55 26.22 -10.23
C GLU A 285 10.17 25.80 -9.68
N ASN A 286 9.94 25.99 -8.38
CA ASN A 286 8.64 25.78 -7.72
C ASN A 286 8.05 24.38 -7.97
N ILE A 287 8.89 23.37 -7.82
CA ILE A 287 8.48 21.98 -7.66
C ILE A 287 8.86 21.50 -6.26
N PHE A 288 8.02 20.70 -5.66
CA PHE A 288 8.15 20.28 -4.27
C PHE A 288 8.00 18.76 -4.16
N ILE A 289 8.95 18.11 -3.52
CA ILE A 289 8.79 16.70 -3.14
C ILE A 289 7.74 16.61 -2.03
N ASN A 290 6.86 15.64 -2.11
CA ASN A 290 5.85 15.37 -1.10
C ASN A 290 6.29 14.20 -0.21
N GLY A 291 6.27 14.44 1.10
CA GLY A 291 6.73 13.50 2.13
C GLY A 291 8.24 13.49 2.34
N HIS A 292 8.69 12.69 3.30
CA HIS A 292 10.09 12.64 3.75
C HIS A 292 11.05 12.28 2.60
N PRO A 293 12.17 12.98 2.41
CA PRO A 293 13.04 12.79 1.26
C PRO A 293 13.75 11.43 1.23
N THR A 294 14.07 10.84 2.38
CA THR A 294 14.83 9.59 2.51
C THR A 294 14.05 8.45 3.14
N GLU A 295 13.28 8.71 4.22
CA GLU A 295 12.45 7.69 4.89
C GLU A 295 11.23 7.35 4.03
N ARG A 296 11.48 6.71 2.89
CA ARG A 296 10.46 6.39 1.89
C ARG A 296 10.77 5.15 1.07
N LEU A 297 9.76 4.60 0.44
CA LEU A 297 9.90 3.47 -0.50
C LEU A 297 10.89 3.81 -1.62
N PRO A 298 11.75 2.87 -2.01
CA PRO A 298 12.80 3.10 -3.01
C PRO A 298 12.30 3.67 -4.34
N GLY A 299 11.20 3.13 -4.88
CA GLY A 299 10.67 3.47 -6.21
C GLY A 299 9.56 4.54 -6.21
N ASN A 300 9.26 5.19 -5.09
CA ASN A 300 8.18 6.19 -5.04
C ASN A 300 8.73 7.63 -5.07
N LEU A 301 8.25 8.41 -6.03
CA LEU A 301 8.45 9.85 -6.08
C LEU A 301 7.10 10.54 -6.27
N ASN A 302 6.72 11.38 -5.32
CA ASN A 302 5.53 12.23 -5.44
C ASN A 302 5.96 13.68 -5.38
N ILE A 303 5.53 14.47 -6.37
CA ILE A 303 5.86 15.90 -6.46
C ILE A 303 4.61 16.75 -6.66
N SER A 304 4.64 17.97 -6.12
CA SER A 304 3.69 19.04 -6.46
C SER A 304 4.36 20.07 -7.35
N VAL A 305 3.63 20.60 -8.33
CA VAL A 305 4.14 21.54 -9.34
C VAL A 305 3.33 22.83 -9.28
N GLU A 306 3.95 23.94 -8.86
CA GLU A 306 3.27 25.21 -8.80
C GLU A 306 3.14 25.86 -10.20
N GLY A 307 2.04 26.57 -10.42
CA GLY A 307 1.80 27.36 -11.63
C GLY A 307 1.24 26.57 -12.81
N VAL A 308 0.76 25.34 -12.57
CA VAL A 308 0.07 24.52 -13.58
C VAL A 308 -1.30 24.06 -13.06
N ASP A 309 -2.21 23.78 -13.98
CA ASP A 309 -3.45 23.06 -13.68
C ASP A 309 -3.15 21.55 -13.56
N GLY A 310 -3.65 20.90 -12.51
CA GLY A 310 -3.32 19.50 -12.24
C GLY A 310 -3.92 18.53 -13.26
N GLN A 311 -5.11 18.81 -13.79
CA GLN A 311 -5.76 17.99 -14.82
C GLN A 311 -5.00 18.13 -16.15
N ALA A 312 -4.65 19.35 -16.53
CA ALA A 312 -3.85 19.61 -17.71
C ALA A 312 -2.47 18.94 -17.62
N LEU A 313 -1.87 18.92 -16.43
CA LEU A 313 -0.59 18.23 -16.18
C LEU A 313 -0.71 16.74 -16.47
N LEU A 314 -1.69 16.05 -15.91
CA LEU A 314 -1.90 14.61 -16.13
C LEU A 314 -2.24 14.30 -17.59
N LEU A 315 -3.11 15.09 -18.21
CA LEU A 315 -3.45 14.94 -19.63
C LEU A 315 -2.25 15.15 -20.55
N GLY A 316 -1.37 16.11 -20.22
CA GLY A 316 -0.14 16.36 -20.98
C GLY A 316 0.90 15.23 -20.87
N LEU A 317 0.85 14.43 -19.79
CA LEU A 317 1.78 13.34 -19.57
C LEU A 317 1.28 11.98 -20.10
N GLN A 318 -0.05 11.76 -20.15
CA GLN A 318 -0.68 10.43 -20.34
C GLN A 318 -0.30 9.73 -21.65
N SER A 319 0.06 10.45 -22.70
CA SER A 319 0.43 9.84 -23.98
C SER A 319 1.80 9.16 -23.95
N LEU A 320 2.66 9.56 -23.03
CA LEU A 320 4.07 9.14 -22.97
C LEU A 320 4.36 8.30 -21.71
N MET A 321 3.68 8.56 -20.62
CA MET A 321 3.88 7.87 -19.36
C MET A 321 2.56 7.63 -18.62
N ALA A 322 2.43 6.46 -18.00
CA ALA A 322 1.34 6.13 -17.11
C ALA A 322 1.77 6.50 -15.67
N VAL A 323 1.21 7.59 -15.15
CA VAL A 323 1.42 8.11 -13.79
C VAL A 323 0.07 8.36 -13.13
N SER A 324 0.06 8.51 -11.81
CA SER A 324 -1.15 8.89 -11.06
C SER A 324 -1.03 10.29 -10.47
N SER A 325 -2.16 10.97 -10.31
CA SER A 325 -2.29 12.01 -9.27
C SER A 325 -2.36 11.30 -7.90
N GLY A 326 -2.03 11.98 -6.82
CA GLY A 326 -2.18 11.44 -5.48
C GLY A 326 -3.61 10.95 -5.15
N SER A 327 -4.63 11.56 -5.78
CA SER A 327 -6.02 11.13 -5.65
C SER A 327 -6.34 9.99 -6.63
N ALA A 328 -6.57 8.78 -6.15
CA ALA A 328 -7.13 7.70 -6.96
C ALA A 328 -8.50 8.13 -7.49
N CYS A 329 -8.66 8.15 -8.82
CA CYS A 329 -9.93 8.46 -9.49
C CYS A 329 -10.95 7.34 -9.23
N THR A 330 -11.65 7.37 -8.11
CA THR A 330 -12.74 6.43 -7.80
C THR A 330 -14.14 7.04 -7.99
N SER A 331 -14.23 8.32 -8.34
CA SER A 331 -15.53 8.97 -8.60
C SER A 331 -15.40 10.12 -9.60
N ALA A 332 -16.50 10.47 -10.26
CA ALA A 332 -16.61 11.57 -11.23
C ALA A 332 -16.31 12.97 -10.66
N LYS A 333 -15.93 13.09 -9.39
CA LYS A 333 -15.46 14.33 -8.75
C LYS A 333 -13.98 14.16 -8.41
N VAL A 334 -13.13 14.92 -9.07
CA VAL A 334 -11.69 15.05 -8.73
C VAL A 334 -11.62 15.81 -7.40
N ALA A 335 -11.43 15.10 -6.30
CA ALA A 335 -11.13 15.71 -5.00
C ALA A 335 -9.60 15.76 -4.80
N PRO A 336 -9.05 16.78 -4.13
CA PRO A 336 -7.63 16.81 -3.81
C PRO A 336 -7.27 15.66 -2.87
N SER A 337 -6.05 15.14 -2.98
CA SER A 337 -5.57 14.05 -2.13
C SER A 337 -5.63 14.45 -0.65
N HIS A 338 -6.36 13.65 0.16
CA HIS A 338 -6.40 13.84 1.61
C HIS A 338 -5.00 13.67 2.24
N VAL A 339 -4.14 12.84 1.65
CA VAL A 339 -2.74 12.65 2.09
C VAL A 339 -1.97 13.95 1.93
N LEU A 340 -2.03 14.58 0.75
CA LEU A 340 -1.32 15.84 0.50
C LEU A 340 -1.89 17.01 1.31
N GLN A 341 -3.19 17.03 1.56
CA GLN A 341 -3.81 18.00 2.46
C GLN A 341 -3.32 17.80 3.90
N ALA A 342 -3.19 16.54 4.37
CA ALA A 342 -2.66 16.23 5.70
C ALA A 342 -1.20 16.68 5.88
N LEU A 343 -0.40 16.75 4.80
CA LEU A 343 0.94 17.32 4.81
C LEU A 343 0.96 18.86 4.84
N GLY A 344 -0.20 19.51 4.83
CA GLY A 344 -0.30 20.97 4.77
C GLY A 344 -0.12 21.55 3.36
N ARG A 345 -0.18 20.75 2.30
CA ARG A 345 -0.18 21.28 0.92
C ARG A 345 -1.48 22.04 0.66
N SER A 346 -1.36 23.21 0.03
CA SER A 346 -2.55 23.93 -0.43
C SER A 346 -3.35 23.08 -1.41
N GLU A 347 -4.66 23.31 -1.50
CA GLU A 347 -5.52 22.60 -2.42
C GLU A 347 -4.99 22.63 -3.86
N LYS A 348 -4.50 23.80 -4.32
CA LYS A 348 -3.90 23.96 -5.65
C LYS A 348 -2.68 23.07 -5.85
N LEU A 349 -1.77 22.99 -4.88
CA LEU A 349 -0.59 22.14 -4.97
C LEU A 349 -0.94 20.64 -4.85
N ALA A 350 -1.96 20.29 -4.05
CA ALA A 350 -2.45 18.93 -3.96
C ALA A 350 -3.07 18.45 -5.28
N TYR A 351 -3.79 19.31 -5.99
CA TYR A 351 -4.30 19.02 -7.34
C TYR A 351 -3.19 18.93 -8.39
N ALA A 352 -2.21 19.82 -8.33
CA ALA A 352 -1.09 19.88 -9.26
C ALA A 352 0.05 18.94 -8.82
N SER A 353 -0.29 17.69 -8.49
CA SER A 353 0.66 16.68 -8.04
C SER A 353 0.72 15.49 -9.00
N VAL A 354 1.92 14.87 -9.07
CA VAL A 354 2.15 13.64 -9.84
C VAL A 354 2.94 12.66 -8.98
N ARG A 355 2.44 11.41 -8.95
CA ARG A 355 3.14 10.28 -8.36
C ARG A 355 3.78 9.44 -9.47
N PHE A 356 5.09 9.26 -9.39
CA PHE A 356 5.86 8.32 -10.18
C PHE A 356 6.14 7.08 -9.33
N GLY A 357 5.54 5.98 -9.69
CA GLY A 357 5.76 4.67 -9.09
C GLY A 357 6.70 3.85 -9.95
N ILE A 358 8.00 3.99 -9.74
CA ILE A 358 9.07 3.30 -10.47
C ILE A 358 9.13 1.84 -10.00
N GLY A 359 9.24 0.90 -10.94
CA GLY A 359 9.22 -0.53 -10.64
C GLY A 359 10.36 -1.32 -11.27
N ARG A 360 10.29 -2.65 -11.04
CA ARG A 360 11.28 -3.66 -11.44
C ARG A 360 11.73 -3.55 -12.89
N PHE A 361 10.84 -3.24 -13.80
CA PHE A 361 11.09 -3.29 -15.24
C PHE A 361 11.46 -1.93 -15.85
N ASN A 362 11.47 -0.85 -15.06
CA ASN A 362 11.89 0.46 -15.57
C ASN A 362 13.42 0.53 -15.75
N THR A 363 13.84 1.21 -16.81
CA THR A 363 15.25 1.40 -17.16
C THR A 363 15.71 2.84 -16.96
N VAL A 364 17.02 3.05 -17.02
CA VAL A 364 17.64 4.40 -16.94
C VAL A 364 17.17 5.26 -18.11
N GLU A 365 17.12 4.69 -19.32
CA GLU A 365 16.70 5.35 -20.54
C GLU A 365 15.23 5.81 -20.46
N GLU A 366 14.36 4.96 -19.91
CA GLU A 366 12.95 5.32 -19.66
C GLU A 366 12.84 6.52 -18.71
N ILE A 367 13.63 6.52 -17.62
CA ILE A 367 13.64 7.62 -16.64
C ILE A 367 14.13 8.93 -17.28
N ASP A 368 15.12 8.87 -18.18
CA ASP A 368 15.60 10.05 -18.89
C ASP A 368 14.55 10.64 -19.82
N ILE A 369 13.87 9.79 -20.61
CA ILE A 369 12.77 10.20 -21.49
C ILE A 369 11.62 10.80 -20.65
N VAL A 370 11.27 10.18 -19.55
CA VAL A 370 10.21 10.66 -18.63
C VAL A 370 10.55 12.03 -18.08
N ALA A 371 11.77 12.22 -17.60
CA ALA A 371 12.21 13.52 -17.07
C ALA A 371 12.14 14.63 -18.13
N GLU A 372 12.66 14.40 -19.33
CA GLU A 372 12.64 15.36 -20.43
C GLU A 372 11.21 15.75 -20.82
N GLN A 373 10.32 14.77 -20.95
CA GLN A 373 8.93 15.01 -21.32
C GLN A 373 8.15 15.72 -20.21
N ALA A 374 8.36 15.33 -18.95
CA ALA A 374 7.74 16.03 -17.81
C ALA A 374 8.18 17.51 -17.76
N ILE A 375 9.48 17.78 -17.94
CA ILE A 375 10.02 19.15 -17.99
C ILE A 375 9.39 19.95 -19.14
N ALA A 376 9.34 19.38 -20.36
CA ALA A 376 8.75 20.04 -21.52
C ALA A 376 7.25 20.36 -21.30
N THR A 377 6.50 19.40 -20.79
CA THR A 377 5.06 19.56 -20.49
C THR A 377 4.81 20.66 -19.44
N ILE A 378 5.54 20.64 -18.33
CA ILE A 378 5.41 21.64 -17.26
C ILE A 378 5.75 23.03 -17.76
N LYS A 379 6.85 23.19 -18.53
CA LYS A 379 7.22 24.49 -19.12
C LYS A 379 6.14 25.01 -20.06
N SER A 380 5.60 24.17 -20.94
CA SER A 380 4.53 24.53 -21.88
C SER A 380 3.26 25.00 -21.15
N LEU A 381 2.82 24.26 -20.12
CA LEU A 381 1.64 24.61 -19.33
C LEU A 381 1.81 25.93 -18.57
N ARG A 382 3.00 26.18 -18.01
CA ARG A 382 3.31 27.47 -17.35
C ARG A 382 3.30 28.63 -18.32
N GLN A 383 3.80 28.47 -19.56
CA GLN A 383 3.74 29.50 -20.60
C GLN A 383 2.29 29.82 -21.01
N ALA A 384 1.47 28.80 -21.22
CA ALA A 384 0.04 28.97 -21.53
C ALA A 384 -0.69 29.76 -20.43
N SER A 385 -0.51 29.39 -19.17
CA SER A 385 -1.11 30.08 -18.01
C SER A 385 -0.67 31.56 -17.89
N ARG A 386 0.57 31.88 -18.24
CA ARG A 386 1.05 33.29 -18.26
C ARG A 386 0.42 34.10 -19.38
N SER A 387 0.28 33.52 -20.57
CA SER A 387 -0.35 34.16 -21.74
C SER A 387 -1.82 34.49 -21.52
N GLU A 388 -2.58 33.58 -20.87
CA GLU A 388 -3.97 33.83 -20.50
C GLU A 388 -4.12 34.96 -19.48
N LYS A 389 -3.29 34.98 -18.44
CA LYS A 389 -3.30 36.04 -17.43
C LYS A 389 -2.96 37.42 -18.01
N SER A 390 -2.06 37.50 -19.02
CA SER A 390 -1.71 38.74 -19.69
C SER A 390 -2.86 39.26 -20.56
N LYS A 391 -3.56 38.40 -21.29
CA LYS A 391 -4.73 38.74 -22.09
C LYS A 391 -5.89 39.29 -21.24
N VAL A 392 -6.15 38.68 -20.09
CA VAL A 392 -7.22 39.11 -19.15
C VAL A 392 -6.87 40.50 -18.53
N LYS A 393 -5.58 40.76 -18.28
CA LYS A 393 -5.14 42.08 -17.77
C LYS A 393 -5.19 43.17 -18.84
N SER A 394 -5.05 42.86 -20.12
CA SER A 394 -5.12 43.85 -21.23
C SER A 394 -6.55 44.15 -21.65
N GLN A 395 -7.52 43.42 -21.17
CA GLN A 395 -8.96 43.63 -21.43
C GLN A 395 -9.70 44.33 -20.28
N LYS A 396 -9.03 44.60 -19.16
CA LYS A 396 -9.49 45.47 -18.06
C LYS A 396 -8.76 46.83 -18.13
#